data_55b664e66ecdb84ceb471449b8527807
#
_entry.id   55b664e66ecdb84ceb471449b8527807
#
_cell.length_a   1.000
_cell.length_b   1.000
_cell.length_c   1.000
_cell.angle_alpha   90.00
_cell.angle_beta   90.00
_cell.angle_gamma   90.00
#
_symmetry.space_group_name_H-M   'P 1'
#
loop_
_entity.id
_entity.type
_entity.pdbx_description
1 polymer ?
#
loop_
_entity_poly.entity_id
_entity_poly.type
_entity_poly.pdbx_seq_one_letter_code
_entity_poly.pdbx_strand_id
1 'polypeptide(L)'
;YKRQMGHRYPDMDCIGAALGLMRCAMGVGCKPYLVLDEPNTTIDGAIDTMRSNKLYHDSIRTPEQVVQMLRPGSVLIIVDTQRESSVLDPELYERAGKTVIIDHHRRSVDSLQNPTLNYLEAGASSTCEMVTEVLQYFDDHLRPTAFECSALLAGITMDTKRFAFNTGARTFEAAGYLRKGGADNNLVKLMYQDDMQTFRDRTRVVETALVMEHGIAISTCPADVVNGSLIAAQAADALLSIKGIEASFVLADMGDTVMISGRSLGDINVQIILERIGGGGHLTVAGAQLHGTTMDAAVAKLTESIQTYLKEVGT
;
A
#
# COMPACT_ATOMS: atom_id res chain seq x y z
N TYR A 1 -6.29 -16.00 -21.16
CA TYR A 1 -6.27 -15.88 -19.69
C TYR A 1 -5.61 -14.57 -19.30
N LYS A 2 -6.15 -13.84 -18.32
CA LYS A 2 -5.57 -12.63 -17.76
C LYS A 2 -5.24 -12.87 -16.30
N ARG A 3 -4.11 -12.33 -15.81
CA ARG A 3 -3.62 -12.51 -14.45
C ARG A 3 -3.28 -11.16 -13.89
N GLN A 4 -3.66 -10.91 -12.64
CA GLN A 4 -3.37 -9.72 -11.90
C GLN A 4 -2.37 -10.06 -10.80
N MET A 5 -1.29 -9.33 -10.73
CA MET A 5 -0.24 -9.45 -9.73
C MET A 5 0.06 -8.06 -9.16
N GLY A 6 0.25 -7.99 -7.88
CA GLY A 6 0.64 -6.75 -7.20
C GLY A 6 2.06 -6.79 -6.67
N HIS A 7 2.30 -5.97 -5.65
CA HIS A 7 3.54 -5.98 -4.90
C HIS A 7 3.57 -7.13 -3.88
N ARG A 8 4.79 -7.41 -3.34
CA ARG A 8 5.06 -8.55 -2.45
C ARG A 8 4.24 -8.52 -1.15
N TYR A 9 3.89 -7.34 -0.67
CA TYR A 9 3.08 -7.16 0.54
C TYR A 9 1.78 -6.43 0.20
N PRO A 10 0.85 -7.07 -0.55
CA PRO A 10 -0.31 -6.42 -1.10
C PRO A 10 -1.20 -5.82 -0.01
N ASP A 11 -1.77 -4.67 -0.33
CA ASP A 11 -2.74 -3.97 0.49
C ASP A 11 -4.10 -3.88 -0.23
N MET A 12 -5.01 -3.08 0.31
CA MET A 12 -6.35 -2.96 -0.27
C MET A 12 -6.39 -2.18 -1.58
N ASP A 13 -5.40 -1.30 -1.86
CA ASP A 13 -5.33 -0.65 -3.16
C ASP A 13 -4.94 -1.65 -4.24
N CYS A 14 -3.94 -2.46 -3.96
CA CYS A 14 -3.53 -3.57 -4.84
C CYS A 14 -4.68 -4.56 -5.10
N ILE A 15 -5.37 -5.04 -4.06
CA ILE A 15 -6.44 -6.06 -4.19
C ILE A 15 -7.69 -5.47 -4.85
N GLY A 16 -8.10 -4.26 -4.50
CA GLY A 16 -9.23 -3.57 -5.11
C GLY A 16 -9.02 -3.33 -6.61
N ALA A 17 -7.84 -2.81 -6.98
CA ALA A 17 -7.45 -2.60 -8.37
C ALA A 17 -7.44 -3.91 -9.16
N ALA A 18 -6.87 -4.99 -8.60
CA ALA A 18 -6.88 -6.31 -9.22
C ALA A 18 -8.32 -6.81 -9.47
N LEU A 19 -9.23 -6.69 -8.49
CA LEU A 19 -10.63 -7.09 -8.63
C LEU A 19 -11.37 -6.29 -9.71
N GLY A 20 -11.16 -4.97 -9.79
CA GLY A 20 -11.72 -4.14 -10.85
C GLY A 20 -11.28 -4.59 -12.25
N LEU A 21 -9.99 -4.88 -12.43
CA LEU A 21 -9.44 -5.39 -13.69
C LEU A 21 -9.87 -6.84 -13.98
N MET A 22 -10.09 -7.65 -12.95
CA MET A 22 -10.71 -8.98 -13.12
C MET A 22 -12.13 -8.85 -13.68
N ARG A 23 -12.90 -7.86 -13.23
CA ARG A 23 -14.22 -7.55 -13.81
C ARG A 23 -14.11 -7.20 -15.29
N CYS A 24 -13.17 -6.33 -15.68
CA CYS A 24 -12.91 -6.04 -17.10
C CYS A 24 -12.59 -7.29 -17.91
N ALA A 25 -11.74 -8.17 -17.36
CA ALA A 25 -11.36 -9.42 -18.02
C ALA A 25 -12.56 -10.36 -18.21
N MET A 26 -13.44 -10.48 -17.20
CA MET A 26 -14.67 -11.27 -17.30
C MET A 26 -15.63 -10.68 -18.34
N GLY A 27 -15.74 -9.35 -18.42
CA GLY A 27 -16.57 -8.67 -19.43
C GLY A 27 -16.21 -9.03 -20.87
N VAL A 28 -14.94 -9.29 -21.15
CA VAL A 28 -14.48 -9.75 -22.48
C VAL A 28 -14.35 -11.27 -22.59
N GLY A 29 -15.02 -12.03 -21.72
CA GLY A 29 -15.06 -13.49 -21.76
C GLY A 29 -13.75 -14.18 -21.34
N CYS A 30 -12.84 -13.49 -20.67
CA CYS A 30 -11.61 -14.07 -20.17
C CYS A 30 -11.78 -14.56 -18.72
N LYS A 31 -11.13 -15.69 -18.37
CA LYS A 31 -11.01 -16.13 -16.98
C LYS A 31 -9.81 -15.45 -16.34
N PRO A 32 -10.00 -14.54 -15.36
CA PRO A 32 -8.92 -13.88 -14.64
C PRO A 32 -8.45 -14.72 -13.45
N TYR A 33 -7.22 -14.44 -13.00
CA TYR A 33 -6.65 -14.99 -11.78
C TYR A 33 -5.90 -13.90 -11.03
N LEU A 34 -6.10 -13.82 -9.73
CA LEU A 34 -5.28 -13.05 -8.81
C LEU A 34 -4.06 -13.89 -8.43
N VAL A 35 -2.88 -13.35 -8.65
CA VAL A 35 -1.62 -13.97 -8.22
C VAL A 35 -1.32 -13.47 -6.82
N LEU A 36 -1.29 -14.38 -5.88
CA LEU A 36 -1.05 -14.11 -4.46
C LEU A 36 -0.26 -15.27 -3.87
N ASP A 37 0.77 -14.96 -3.09
CA ASP A 37 1.50 -15.96 -2.32
C ASP A 37 0.77 -16.20 -1.00
N GLU A 38 1.22 -15.59 0.09
CA GLU A 38 0.53 -15.65 1.38
C GLU A 38 -0.24 -14.35 1.63
N PRO A 39 -1.51 -14.42 2.03
CA PRO A 39 -2.23 -13.22 2.46
C PRO A 39 -1.58 -12.67 3.75
N ASN A 40 -1.66 -11.37 3.91
CA ASN A 40 -1.26 -10.67 5.12
C ASN A 40 -2.50 -10.11 5.84
N THR A 41 -2.35 -9.72 7.10
CA THR A 41 -3.45 -9.24 7.94
C THR A 41 -4.22 -8.05 7.34
N THR A 42 -3.58 -7.26 6.47
CA THR A 42 -4.18 -6.08 5.84
C THR A 42 -5.26 -6.45 4.82
N ILE A 43 -5.14 -7.62 4.18
CA ILE A 43 -6.03 -8.06 3.09
C ILE A 43 -6.85 -9.30 3.43
N ASP A 44 -6.64 -9.94 4.58
CA ASP A 44 -7.30 -11.20 4.97
C ASP A 44 -8.82 -11.13 4.81
N GLY A 45 -9.46 -10.06 5.28
CA GLY A 45 -10.91 -9.89 5.16
C GLY A 45 -11.42 -9.85 3.71
N ALA A 46 -10.66 -9.24 2.80
CA ALA A 46 -10.98 -9.21 1.37
C ALA A 46 -10.78 -10.58 0.73
N ILE A 47 -9.69 -11.27 1.05
CA ILE A 47 -9.38 -12.61 0.54
C ILE A 47 -10.41 -13.64 1.01
N ASP A 48 -10.83 -13.61 2.27
CA ASP A 48 -11.88 -14.50 2.80
C ASP A 48 -13.23 -14.24 2.13
N THR A 49 -13.54 -12.98 1.85
CA THR A 49 -14.73 -12.61 1.09
C THR A 49 -14.63 -13.14 -0.35
N MET A 50 -13.47 -13.04 -1.02
CA MET A 50 -13.24 -13.62 -2.34
C MET A 50 -13.42 -15.14 -2.34
N ARG A 51 -12.85 -15.85 -1.38
CA ARG A 51 -12.96 -17.31 -1.23
C ARG A 51 -14.41 -17.76 -1.05
N SER A 52 -15.22 -16.96 -0.36
CA SER A 52 -16.64 -17.22 -0.12
C SER A 52 -17.52 -16.84 -1.32
N ASN A 53 -17.03 -16.03 -2.23
CA ASN A 53 -17.78 -15.52 -3.38
C ASN A 53 -17.73 -16.48 -4.56
N LYS A 54 -18.89 -16.88 -5.10
CA LYS A 54 -19.01 -17.83 -6.22
C LYS A 54 -18.26 -17.40 -7.49
N LEU A 55 -18.04 -16.11 -7.69
CA LEU A 55 -17.31 -15.61 -8.86
C LEU A 55 -15.79 -15.73 -8.69
N TYR A 56 -15.29 -15.72 -7.45
CA TYR A 56 -13.86 -15.58 -7.15
C TYR A 56 -13.25 -16.74 -6.38
N HIS A 57 -14.05 -17.67 -5.83
CA HIS A 57 -13.58 -18.76 -4.96
C HIS A 57 -12.45 -19.61 -5.57
N ASP A 58 -12.37 -19.68 -6.89
CA ASP A 58 -11.34 -20.44 -7.65
C ASP A 58 -10.42 -19.51 -8.47
N SER A 59 -10.26 -18.26 -8.10
CA SER A 59 -9.49 -17.27 -8.86
C SER A 59 -8.13 -16.90 -8.27
N ILE A 60 -7.80 -17.33 -7.05
CA ILE A 60 -6.52 -17.08 -6.41
C ILE A 60 -5.54 -18.19 -6.79
N ARG A 61 -4.33 -17.83 -7.19
CA ARG A 61 -3.24 -18.75 -7.57
C ARG A 61 -1.90 -18.27 -7.05
N THR A 62 -1.02 -19.20 -6.68
CA THR A 62 0.37 -18.86 -6.38
C THR A 62 1.16 -18.54 -7.66
N PRO A 63 2.31 -17.83 -7.56
CA PRO A 63 3.18 -17.56 -8.70
C PRO A 63 3.53 -18.85 -9.48
N GLU A 64 3.92 -19.94 -8.80
CA GLU A 64 4.30 -21.21 -9.42
C GLU A 64 3.14 -21.83 -10.20
N GLN A 65 1.92 -21.79 -9.66
CA GLN A 65 0.73 -22.26 -10.35
C GLN A 65 0.49 -21.45 -11.61
N VAL A 66 0.67 -20.13 -11.54
CA VAL A 66 0.48 -19.24 -12.69
C VAL A 66 1.54 -19.46 -13.76
N VAL A 67 2.80 -19.67 -13.40
CA VAL A 67 3.87 -20.00 -14.35
C VAL A 67 3.49 -21.24 -15.18
N GLN A 68 2.96 -22.29 -14.55
CA GLN A 68 2.51 -23.52 -15.24
C GLN A 68 1.30 -23.29 -16.16
N MET A 69 0.53 -22.23 -15.90
CA MET A 69 -0.67 -21.86 -16.66
C MET A 69 -0.40 -20.86 -17.78
N LEU A 70 0.82 -20.32 -17.90
CA LEU A 70 1.16 -19.37 -18.96
C LEU A 70 1.00 -20.01 -20.33
N ARG A 71 0.41 -19.27 -21.27
CA ARG A 71 0.22 -19.68 -22.66
C ARG A 71 0.50 -18.49 -23.58
N PRO A 72 0.84 -18.72 -24.85
CA PRO A 72 0.87 -17.66 -25.84
C PRO A 72 -0.44 -16.86 -25.83
N GLY A 73 -0.35 -15.53 -25.69
CA GLY A 73 -1.52 -14.65 -25.54
C GLY A 73 -2.00 -14.42 -24.11
N SER A 74 -1.37 -15.03 -23.10
CA SER A 74 -1.59 -14.63 -21.71
C SER A 74 -1.15 -13.18 -21.49
N VAL A 75 -1.91 -12.44 -20.67
CA VAL A 75 -1.58 -11.07 -20.26
C VAL A 75 -1.38 -11.07 -18.75
N LEU A 76 -0.25 -10.61 -18.29
CA LEU A 76 0.02 -10.30 -16.88
C LEU A 76 -0.23 -8.80 -16.67
N ILE A 77 -1.06 -8.48 -15.70
CA ILE A 77 -1.35 -7.11 -15.29
C ILE A 77 -0.78 -6.90 -13.91
N ILE A 78 0.15 -5.97 -13.79
CA ILE A 78 0.74 -5.56 -12.52
C ILE A 78 0.02 -4.30 -12.06
N VAL A 79 -0.41 -4.31 -10.81
CA VAL A 79 -1.13 -3.20 -10.19
C VAL A 79 -0.39 -2.72 -8.95
N ASP A 80 -0.44 -1.42 -8.74
CA ASP A 80 0.03 -0.75 -7.53
C ASP A 80 1.53 -0.90 -7.27
N THR A 81 2.27 -1.24 -8.28
CA THR A 81 3.74 -1.18 -8.29
C THR A 81 4.28 -1.21 -9.70
N GLN A 82 5.42 -0.59 -9.88
CA GLN A 82 6.22 -0.67 -11.11
C GLN A 82 7.65 -1.10 -10.82
N ARG A 83 8.00 -1.34 -9.53
CA ARG A 83 9.38 -1.63 -9.11
C ARG A 83 9.65 -3.12 -9.16
N GLU A 84 10.78 -3.49 -9.78
CA GLU A 84 11.25 -4.87 -9.80
C GLU A 84 11.51 -5.41 -8.39
N SER A 85 12.08 -4.58 -7.50
CA SER A 85 12.34 -4.92 -6.10
C SER A 85 11.08 -5.16 -5.26
N SER A 86 9.94 -4.60 -5.68
CA SER A 86 8.68 -4.67 -4.92
C SER A 86 7.67 -5.64 -5.51
N VAL A 87 7.74 -5.96 -6.81
CA VAL A 87 6.79 -6.86 -7.45
C VAL A 87 6.83 -8.25 -6.77
N LEU A 88 5.69 -8.92 -6.73
CA LEU A 88 5.56 -10.21 -6.05
C LEU A 88 6.53 -11.25 -6.62
N ASP A 89 6.58 -11.38 -7.94
CA ASP A 89 7.41 -12.35 -8.65
C ASP A 89 8.00 -11.75 -9.95
N PRO A 90 9.27 -11.31 -9.94
CA PRO A 90 9.95 -10.82 -11.13
C PRO A 90 10.09 -11.86 -12.24
N GLU A 91 10.30 -13.15 -11.91
CA GLU A 91 10.43 -14.22 -12.88
C GLU A 91 9.13 -14.43 -13.67
N LEU A 92 7.98 -14.31 -13.00
CA LEU A 92 6.69 -14.35 -13.66
C LEU A 92 6.52 -13.19 -14.65
N TYR A 93 7.05 -11.99 -14.31
CA TYR A 93 7.06 -10.86 -15.22
C TYR A 93 7.87 -11.13 -16.49
N GLU A 94 9.07 -11.65 -16.34
CA GLU A 94 9.97 -11.97 -17.46
C GLU A 94 9.36 -13.05 -18.39
N ARG A 95 8.68 -14.03 -17.83
CA ARG A 95 8.05 -15.13 -18.59
C ARG A 95 6.74 -14.75 -19.26
N ALA A 96 6.10 -13.68 -18.83
CA ALA A 96 4.84 -13.23 -19.40
C ALA A 96 5.07 -12.60 -20.79
N GLY A 97 4.36 -13.12 -21.79
CA GLY A 97 4.52 -12.63 -23.17
C GLY A 97 3.94 -11.23 -23.42
N LYS A 98 2.97 -10.80 -22.60
CA LYS A 98 2.37 -9.47 -22.61
C LYS A 98 2.16 -9.00 -21.17
N THR A 99 2.65 -7.80 -20.87
CA THR A 99 2.60 -7.21 -19.55
C THR A 99 1.96 -5.83 -19.60
N VAL A 100 1.15 -5.53 -18.60
CA VAL A 100 0.51 -4.24 -18.39
C VAL A 100 0.86 -3.79 -16.98
N ILE A 101 1.24 -2.55 -16.81
CA ILE A 101 1.47 -1.92 -15.49
C ILE A 101 0.46 -0.81 -15.32
N ILE A 102 -0.23 -0.79 -14.17
CA ILE A 102 -1.13 0.29 -13.75
C ILE A 102 -0.75 0.67 -12.32
N ASP A 103 -0.23 1.89 -12.13
CA ASP A 103 0.37 2.30 -10.87
C ASP A 103 0.27 3.82 -10.69
N HIS A 104 0.00 4.27 -9.48
CA HIS A 104 -0.07 5.69 -9.14
C HIS A 104 1.21 6.22 -8.49
N HIS A 105 2.19 5.35 -8.23
CA HIS A 105 3.45 5.76 -7.64
C HIS A 105 4.33 6.54 -8.62
N ARG A 106 5.20 7.40 -8.09
CA ARG A 106 6.20 8.09 -8.91
C ARG A 106 7.16 7.08 -9.53
N ARG A 107 7.55 7.35 -10.77
CA ARG A 107 8.49 6.49 -11.49
C ARG A 107 9.78 6.28 -10.70
N SER A 108 10.18 5.02 -10.58
CA SER A 108 11.40 4.61 -9.89
C SER A 108 12.54 4.31 -10.88
N VAL A 109 13.77 4.34 -10.38
CA VAL A 109 14.96 3.98 -11.15
C VAL A 109 14.96 2.47 -11.46
N ASP A 110 14.46 1.66 -10.53
CA ASP A 110 14.29 0.20 -10.64
C ASP A 110 12.95 -0.21 -11.24
N SER A 111 12.36 0.61 -12.12
CA SER A 111 11.11 0.28 -12.79
C SER A 111 11.25 -0.90 -13.72
N LEU A 112 10.24 -1.78 -13.72
CA LEU A 112 10.10 -2.90 -14.66
C LEU A 112 10.23 -2.41 -16.10
N GLN A 113 11.01 -3.12 -16.91
CA GLN A 113 11.38 -2.70 -18.27
C GLN A 113 10.45 -3.31 -19.31
N ASN A 114 10.22 -2.56 -20.40
CA ASN A 114 9.52 -3.02 -21.60
C ASN A 114 8.12 -3.60 -21.39
N PRO A 115 7.22 -3.03 -20.56
CA PRO A 115 5.84 -3.48 -20.52
C PRO A 115 5.15 -3.21 -21.86
N THR A 116 4.17 -4.06 -22.21
CA THR A 116 3.34 -3.85 -23.40
C THR A 116 2.49 -2.57 -23.29
N LEU A 117 2.02 -2.27 -22.09
CA LEU A 117 1.34 -1.04 -21.72
C LEU A 117 1.81 -0.60 -20.32
N ASN A 118 2.12 0.69 -20.20
CA ASN A 118 2.48 1.30 -18.93
C ASN A 118 1.58 2.50 -18.69
N TYR A 119 0.67 2.38 -17.70
CA TYR A 119 -0.22 3.46 -17.28
C TYR A 119 0.18 3.91 -15.88
N LEU A 120 1.01 4.95 -15.85
CA LEU A 120 1.52 5.56 -14.61
C LEU A 120 0.92 6.95 -14.45
N GLU A 121 0.28 7.20 -13.32
CA GLU A 121 -0.39 8.48 -13.03
C GLU A 121 -0.14 8.91 -11.59
N ALA A 122 0.99 9.56 -11.34
CA ALA A 122 1.40 9.98 -9.99
C ALA A 122 0.49 11.09 -9.37
N GLY A 123 -0.45 11.62 -10.14
CA GLY A 123 -1.46 12.56 -9.67
C GLY A 123 -2.75 11.89 -9.20
N ALA A 124 -2.92 10.59 -9.44
CA ALA A 124 -4.05 9.83 -8.91
C ALA A 124 -3.87 9.56 -7.41
N SER A 125 -4.95 9.49 -6.67
CA SER A 125 -4.91 9.20 -5.24
C SER A 125 -4.55 7.76 -4.92
N SER A 126 -4.85 6.85 -5.85
CA SER A 126 -4.67 5.41 -5.70
C SER A 126 -4.77 4.70 -7.05
N THR A 127 -4.26 3.49 -7.15
CA THR A 127 -4.46 2.62 -8.31
C THR A 127 -5.94 2.24 -8.46
N CYS A 128 -6.69 2.12 -7.36
CA CYS A 128 -8.14 1.90 -7.37
C CYS A 128 -8.91 3.06 -7.99
N GLU A 129 -8.49 4.32 -7.81
CA GLU A 129 -9.06 5.47 -8.53
C GLU A 129 -8.90 5.28 -10.03
N MET A 130 -7.67 5.01 -10.50
CA MET A 130 -7.36 4.81 -11.92
C MET A 130 -8.17 3.65 -12.52
N VAL A 131 -8.26 2.52 -11.82
CA VAL A 131 -9.04 1.35 -12.30
C VAL A 131 -10.53 1.64 -12.29
N THR A 132 -11.04 2.44 -11.35
CA THR A 132 -12.44 2.88 -11.34
C THR A 132 -12.75 3.74 -12.57
N GLU A 133 -11.85 4.61 -12.97
CA GLU A 133 -12.00 5.39 -14.22
C GLU A 133 -11.97 4.45 -15.44
N VAL A 134 -11.04 3.51 -15.50
CA VAL A 134 -11.02 2.51 -16.58
C VAL A 134 -12.35 1.77 -16.69
N LEU A 135 -12.92 1.31 -15.57
CA LEU A 135 -14.21 0.60 -15.54
C LEU A 135 -15.36 1.40 -16.15
N GLN A 136 -15.38 2.72 -15.96
CA GLN A 136 -16.45 3.58 -16.49
C GLN A 136 -16.47 3.65 -18.02
N TYR A 137 -15.30 3.49 -18.65
CA TYR A 137 -15.12 3.63 -20.10
C TYR A 137 -14.78 2.34 -20.82
N PHE A 138 -14.63 1.22 -20.09
CA PHE A 138 -14.18 -0.05 -20.67
C PHE A 138 -15.24 -0.69 -21.55
N ASP A 139 -16.50 -0.72 -21.11
CA ASP A 139 -17.65 -1.23 -21.83
C ASP A 139 -18.94 -0.68 -21.22
N ASP A 140 -19.82 -0.11 -22.04
CA ASP A 140 -21.08 0.51 -21.60
C ASP A 140 -22.04 -0.45 -20.88
N HIS A 141 -21.87 -1.75 -21.08
CA HIS A 141 -22.67 -2.82 -20.44
C HIS A 141 -21.99 -3.43 -19.22
N LEU A 142 -20.70 -3.18 -19.01
CA LEU A 142 -19.97 -3.70 -17.87
C LEU A 142 -20.42 -3.03 -16.58
N ARG A 143 -20.84 -3.84 -15.62
CA ARG A 143 -21.21 -3.35 -14.27
C ARG A 143 -20.40 -4.11 -13.23
N PRO A 144 -19.60 -3.43 -12.42
CA PRO A 144 -18.98 -4.05 -11.27
C PRO A 144 -20.05 -4.44 -10.25
N THR A 145 -19.80 -5.53 -9.54
CA THR A 145 -20.67 -5.98 -8.42
C THR A 145 -20.47 -5.09 -7.21
N ALA A 146 -21.42 -5.14 -6.26
CA ALA A 146 -21.29 -4.41 -4.99
C ALA A 146 -20.00 -4.77 -4.22
N PHE A 147 -19.56 -6.03 -4.31
CA PHE A 147 -18.29 -6.48 -3.71
C PHE A 147 -17.08 -5.79 -4.35
N GLU A 148 -16.99 -5.78 -5.68
CA GLU A 148 -15.90 -5.12 -6.41
C GLU A 148 -15.89 -3.61 -6.19
N CYS A 149 -17.07 -2.98 -6.20
CA CYS A 149 -17.20 -1.57 -5.84
C CYS A 149 -16.71 -1.29 -4.42
N SER A 150 -17.01 -2.19 -3.47
CA SER A 150 -16.58 -2.03 -2.09
C SER A 150 -15.07 -2.22 -1.95
N ALA A 151 -14.47 -3.18 -2.66
CA ALA A 151 -13.02 -3.41 -2.64
C ALA A 151 -12.25 -2.23 -3.25
N LEU A 152 -12.70 -1.70 -4.40
CA LEU A 152 -12.12 -0.50 -5.01
C LEU A 152 -12.23 0.72 -4.08
N LEU A 153 -13.40 0.90 -3.44
CA LEU A 153 -13.59 1.99 -2.49
C LEU A 153 -12.73 1.81 -1.23
N ALA A 154 -12.48 0.58 -0.80
CA ALA A 154 -11.57 0.29 0.31
C ALA A 154 -10.13 0.72 -0.03
N GLY A 155 -9.62 0.40 -1.24
CA GLY A 155 -8.31 0.86 -1.69
C GLY A 155 -8.20 2.38 -1.70
N ILE A 156 -9.13 3.08 -2.36
CA ILE A 156 -9.18 4.55 -2.34
C ILE A 156 -9.18 5.09 -0.90
N THR A 157 -9.98 4.50 -0.01
CA THR A 157 -10.11 4.94 1.39
C THR A 157 -8.80 4.73 2.17
N MET A 158 -8.07 3.64 1.89
CA MET A 158 -6.80 3.34 2.53
C MET A 158 -5.73 4.35 2.12
N ASP A 159 -5.48 4.53 0.84
CA ASP A 159 -4.42 5.38 0.31
C ASP A 159 -4.64 6.86 0.59
N THR A 160 -5.89 7.28 0.59
CA THR A 160 -6.27 8.65 0.93
C THR A 160 -6.37 8.88 2.44
N LYS A 161 -6.08 7.89 3.28
CA LYS A 161 -6.31 7.94 4.74
C LYS A 161 -7.72 8.47 5.06
N ARG A 162 -8.72 7.83 4.49
CA ARG A 162 -10.14 8.23 4.59
C ARG A 162 -10.43 9.62 4.03
N PHE A 163 -9.92 9.89 2.84
CA PHE A 163 -10.05 11.16 2.12
C PHE A 163 -9.39 12.36 2.80
N ALA A 164 -8.41 12.14 3.67
CA ALA A 164 -7.66 13.19 4.35
C ALA A 164 -6.40 13.63 3.57
N PHE A 165 -5.84 12.75 2.72
CA PHE A 165 -4.61 13.00 1.98
C PHE A 165 -4.76 12.68 0.50
N ASN A 166 -3.96 13.36 -0.35
CA ASN A 166 -3.88 13.16 -1.81
C ASN A 166 -5.24 13.06 -2.52
N THR A 167 -6.25 13.78 -2.03
CA THR A 167 -7.63 13.70 -2.50
C THR A 167 -7.94 14.84 -3.43
N GLY A 168 -8.31 14.52 -4.67
CA GLY A 168 -8.74 15.47 -5.71
C GLY A 168 -10.20 15.26 -6.12
N ALA A 169 -10.68 16.07 -7.05
CA ALA A 169 -12.03 15.93 -7.62
C ALA A 169 -12.26 14.53 -8.21
N ARG A 170 -11.27 14.00 -8.95
CA ARG A 170 -11.29 12.64 -9.54
C ARG A 170 -11.52 11.55 -8.48
N THR A 171 -10.91 11.70 -7.32
CA THR A 171 -11.06 10.74 -6.20
C THR A 171 -12.51 10.68 -5.72
N PHE A 172 -13.17 11.85 -5.56
CA PHE A 172 -14.59 11.92 -5.16
C PHE A 172 -15.53 11.43 -6.26
N GLU A 173 -15.22 11.69 -7.54
CA GLU A 173 -15.97 11.18 -8.68
C GLU A 173 -15.90 9.65 -8.74
N ALA A 174 -14.70 9.06 -8.59
CA ALA A 174 -14.49 7.62 -8.50
C ALA A 174 -15.27 7.03 -7.31
N ALA A 175 -15.14 7.60 -6.14
CA ALA A 175 -15.87 7.16 -4.95
C ALA A 175 -17.39 7.26 -5.13
N GLY A 176 -17.89 8.34 -5.75
CA GLY A 176 -19.29 8.53 -6.09
C GLY A 176 -19.81 7.47 -7.07
N TYR A 177 -19.04 7.14 -8.11
CA TYR A 177 -19.34 6.07 -9.05
C TYR A 177 -19.46 4.72 -8.34
N LEU A 178 -18.49 4.38 -7.49
CA LEU A 178 -18.49 3.12 -6.74
C LEU A 178 -19.67 3.04 -5.75
N ARG A 179 -20.01 4.14 -5.09
CA ARG A 179 -21.20 4.20 -4.23
C ARG A 179 -22.49 3.98 -5.01
N LYS A 180 -22.62 4.60 -6.18
CA LYS A 180 -23.75 4.37 -7.11
C LYS A 180 -23.79 2.92 -7.61
N GLY A 181 -22.63 2.28 -7.80
CA GLY A 181 -22.47 0.87 -8.16
C GLY A 181 -22.80 -0.12 -7.03
N GLY A 182 -23.10 0.35 -5.82
CA GLY A 182 -23.52 -0.47 -4.70
C GLY A 182 -22.42 -0.78 -3.67
N ALA A 183 -21.30 -0.02 -3.67
CA ALA A 183 -20.30 -0.18 -2.62
C ALA A 183 -20.91 -0.02 -1.22
N ASP A 184 -20.65 -0.96 -0.33
CA ASP A 184 -21.16 -0.98 1.04
C ASP A 184 -20.08 -0.53 2.02
N ASN A 185 -20.33 0.57 2.74
CA ASN A 185 -19.39 1.10 3.74
C ASN A 185 -19.10 0.13 4.88
N ASN A 186 -20.04 -0.74 5.25
CA ASN A 186 -19.77 -1.75 6.28
C ASN A 186 -18.78 -2.79 5.75
N LEU A 187 -18.96 -3.24 4.50
CA LEU A 187 -18.02 -4.15 3.87
C LEU A 187 -16.64 -3.51 3.69
N VAL A 188 -16.58 -2.24 3.24
CA VAL A 188 -15.34 -1.46 3.18
C VAL A 188 -14.65 -1.45 4.53
N LYS A 189 -15.38 -1.17 5.61
CA LYS A 189 -14.82 -1.16 6.97
C LYS A 189 -14.31 -2.54 7.40
N LEU A 190 -15.05 -3.61 7.07
CA LEU A 190 -14.64 -4.98 7.40
C LEU A 190 -13.34 -5.41 6.69
N MET A 191 -13.11 -4.92 5.47
CA MET A 191 -11.93 -5.28 4.66
C MET A 191 -10.60 -4.79 5.25
N TYR A 192 -10.61 -3.82 6.16
CA TYR A 192 -9.39 -3.33 6.83
C TYR A 192 -9.53 -3.21 8.35
N GLN A 193 -10.35 -4.09 8.93
CA GLN A 193 -10.36 -4.23 10.40
C GLN A 193 -9.08 -4.90 10.87
N ASP A 194 -8.44 -4.27 11.85
CA ASP A 194 -7.36 -4.89 12.58
C ASP A 194 -7.90 -6.04 13.45
N ASP A 195 -7.12 -7.09 13.61
CA ASP A 195 -7.33 -8.03 14.69
C ASP A 195 -6.97 -7.40 16.05
N MET A 196 -7.42 -8.02 17.13
CA MET A 196 -7.23 -7.47 18.48
C MET A 196 -5.75 -7.41 18.88
N GLN A 197 -4.89 -8.31 18.36
CA GLN A 197 -3.47 -8.31 18.68
C GLN A 197 -2.75 -7.17 17.98
N THR A 198 -2.98 -6.99 16.69
CA THR A 198 -2.49 -5.86 15.89
C THR A 198 -2.87 -4.53 16.52
N PHE A 199 -4.14 -4.39 16.96
CA PHE A 199 -4.60 -3.18 17.65
C PHE A 199 -3.85 -2.93 18.97
N ARG A 200 -3.65 -3.97 19.78
CA ARG A 200 -2.91 -3.87 21.05
C ARG A 200 -1.45 -3.50 20.82
N ASP A 201 -0.79 -4.14 19.88
CA ASP A 201 0.62 -3.91 19.58
C ASP A 201 0.85 -2.48 19.10
N ARG A 202 0.01 -1.98 18.18
CA ARG A 202 0.05 -0.59 17.76
C ARG A 202 -0.22 0.38 18.93
N THR A 203 -1.17 0.07 19.80
CA THR A 203 -1.49 0.90 20.96
C THR A 203 -0.29 0.98 21.93
N ARG A 204 0.39 -0.14 22.21
CA ARG A 204 1.62 -0.17 23.03
C ARG A 204 2.70 0.77 22.47
N VAL A 205 2.89 0.75 21.15
CA VAL A 205 3.86 1.64 20.49
C VAL A 205 3.45 3.10 20.61
N VAL A 206 2.17 3.43 20.40
CA VAL A 206 1.68 4.80 20.54
C VAL A 206 1.79 5.30 21.98
N GLU A 207 1.47 4.46 22.97
CA GLU A 207 1.49 4.81 24.41
C GLU A 207 2.91 5.16 24.90
N THR A 208 3.94 4.53 24.35
CA THR A 208 5.34 4.75 24.75
C THR A 208 6.01 5.91 24.00
N ALA A 209 5.28 6.61 23.14
CA ALA A 209 5.84 7.69 22.36
C ALA A 209 6.30 8.88 23.24
N LEU A 210 7.50 9.35 22.98
CA LEU A 210 8.06 10.56 23.57
C LEU A 210 7.87 11.72 22.60
N VAL A 211 7.23 12.79 23.08
CA VAL A 211 7.01 13.99 22.28
C VAL A 211 8.10 15.01 22.60
N MET A 212 8.85 15.39 21.57
CA MET A 212 9.89 16.41 21.61
C MET A 212 9.31 17.79 21.30
N GLU A 213 10.17 18.81 21.33
CA GLU A 213 9.84 20.16 20.86
C GLU A 213 9.34 20.11 19.40
N HIS A 214 8.55 21.10 18.99
CA HIS A 214 7.95 21.22 17.67
C HIS A 214 6.99 20.07 17.30
N GLY A 215 6.43 19.37 18.29
CA GLY A 215 5.44 18.31 18.04
C GLY A 215 6.01 17.07 17.34
N ILE A 216 7.28 16.76 17.53
CA ILE A 216 7.91 15.56 16.97
C ILE A 216 7.78 14.41 17.97
N ALA A 217 7.11 13.32 17.56
CA ALA A 217 6.97 12.12 18.37
C ALA A 217 7.97 11.05 17.93
N ILE A 218 8.64 10.41 18.89
CA ILE A 218 9.51 9.25 18.65
C ILE A 218 9.02 8.08 19.52
N SER A 219 8.88 6.91 18.91
CA SER A 219 8.56 5.68 19.64
C SER A 219 9.33 4.48 19.08
N THR A 220 9.35 3.40 19.85
CA THR A 220 9.99 2.15 19.46
C THR A 220 8.98 1.01 19.53
N CYS A 221 9.01 0.15 18.52
CA CYS A 221 8.22 -1.08 18.49
C CYS A 221 8.94 -2.14 19.31
N PRO A 222 8.29 -2.76 20.31
CA PRO A 222 8.87 -3.85 21.09
C PRO A 222 9.29 -5.04 20.22
N ALA A 223 10.37 -5.71 20.57
CA ALA A 223 10.93 -6.83 19.80
C ALA A 223 10.03 -8.09 19.76
N ASP A 224 9.06 -8.20 20.69
CA ASP A 224 8.07 -9.28 20.73
C ASP A 224 6.90 -9.11 19.75
N VAL A 225 6.83 -7.96 19.05
CA VAL A 225 5.76 -7.65 18.11
C VAL A 225 6.00 -8.34 16.77
N VAL A 226 5.05 -9.17 16.38
CA VAL A 226 5.06 -9.78 15.04
C VAL A 226 4.80 -8.72 13.99
N ASN A 227 5.50 -8.76 12.85
CA ASN A 227 5.42 -7.75 11.79
C ASN A 227 5.74 -6.33 12.29
N GLY A 228 6.78 -6.19 13.12
CA GLY A 228 7.17 -4.94 13.78
C GLY A 228 7.30 -3.74 12.82
N SER A 229 7.78 -3.93 11.59
CA SER A 229 7.88 -2.87 10.58
C SER A 229 6.51 -2.33 10.15
N LEU A 230 5.51 -3.20 9.97
CA LEU A 230 4.14 -2.82 9.64
C LEU A 230 3.49 -2.08 10.81
N ILE A 231 3.62 -2.62 12.02
CA ILE A 231 3.10 -1.97 13.24
C ILE A 231 3.75 -0.60 13.46
N ALA A 232 5.06 -0.48 13.22
CA ALA A 232 5.75 0.80 13.33
C ALA A 232 5.22 1.85 12.33
N ALA A 233 4.98 1.46 11.09
CA ALA A 233 4.39 2.35 10.09
C ALA A 233 2.97 2.78 10.48
N GLN A 234 2.13 1.84 10.93
CA GLN A 234 0.76 2.13 11.39
C GLN A 234 0.74 2.99 12.67
N ALA A 235 1.67 2.76 13.58
CA ALA A 235 1.80 3.57 14.80
C ALA A 235 2.27 5.00 14.48
N ALA A 236 3.19 5.16 13.53
CA ALA A 236 3.59 6.48 13.06
C ALA A 236 2.42 7.27 12.48
N ASP A 237 1.57 6.62 11.67
CA ASP A 237 0.33 7.24 11.17
C ASP A 237 -0.67 7.56 12.30
N ALA A 238 -0.81 6.67 13.29
CA ALA A 238 -1.71 6.88 14.42
C ALA A 238 -1.28 8.06 15.30
N LEU A 239 0.02 8.23 15.53
CA LEU A 239 0.58 9.37 16.28
C LEU A 239 0.21 10.71 15.65
N LEU A 240 0.19 10.81 14.31
CA LEU A 240 -0.22 12.06 13.63
C LEU A 240 -1.70 12.43 13.85
N SER A 241 -2.53 11.51 14.32
CA SER A 241 -3.92 11.82 14.67
C SER A 241 -4.06 12.50 16.04
N ILE A 242 -2.98 12.60 16.81
CA ILE A 242 -2.95 13.21 18.14
C ILE A 242 -2.67 14.71 18.00
N LYS A 243 -3.50 15.53 18.62
CA LYS A 243 -3.35 16.99 18.58
C LYS A 243 -1.96 17.44 19.10
N GLY A 244 -1.29 18.25 18.29
CA GLY A 244 0.03 18.80 18.64
C GLY A 244 1.20 17.93 18.20
N ILE A 245 0.96 16.81 17.50
CA ILE A 245 2.01 16.06 16.82
C ILE A 245 2.02 16.45 15.34
N GLU A 246 3.15 17.00 14.89
CA GLU A 246 3.38 17.45 13.51
C GLU A 246 4.20 16.43 12.70
N ALA A 247 5.05 15.66 13.38
CA ALA A 247 5.79 14.56 12.79
C ALA A 247 5.97 13.40 13.78
N SER A 248 6.09 12.20 13.27
CA SER A 248 6.28 10.99 14.07
C SER A 248 7.34 10.09 13.43
N PHE A 249 8.15 9.48 14.27
CA PHE A 249 9.14 8.49 13.89
C PHE A 249 8.99 7.26 14.79
N VAL A 250 8.79 6.10 14.18
CA VAL A 250 8.70 4.84 14.92
C VAL A 250 9.76 3.88 14.41
N LEU A 251 10.54 3.35 15.35
CA LEU A 251 11.62 2.42 15.07
C LEU A 251 11.18 0.98 15.39
N ALA A 252 11.55 0.03 14.55
CA ALA A 252 11.31 -1.40 14.77
C ALA A 252 12.59 -2.19 14.61
N ASP A 253 12.85 -3.09 15.56
CA ASP A 253 13.98 -4.02 15.53
C ASP A 253 13.61 -5.22 14.65
N MET A 254 14.40 -5.45 13.60
CA MET A 254 14.25 -6.58 12.67
C MET A 254 15.45 -7.55 12.78
N GLY A 255 16.14 -7.58 13.92
CA GLY A 255 17.34 -8.36 14.17
C GLY A 255 18.61 -7.59 13.79
N ASP A 256 19.20 -7.86 12.65
CA ASP A 256 20.41 -7.14 12.19
C ASP A 256 20.14 -5.72 11.66
N THR A 257 18.89 -5.31 11.60
CA THR A 257 18.48 -4.04 11.00
C THR A 257 17.43 -3.36 11.88
N VAL A 258 17.61 -2.08 12.17
CA VAL A 258 16.56 -1.24 12.73
C VAL A 258 15.87 -0.47 11.59
N MET A 259 14.58 -0.71 11.41
CA MET A 259 13.74 0.04 10.47
C MET A 259 13.15 1.27 11.15
N ILE A 260 13.08 2.38 10.42
CA ILE A 260 12.49 3.63 10.88
C ILE A 260 11.38 4.03 9.91
N SER A 261 10.18 4.25 10.43
CA SER A 261 9.05 4.81 9.70
C SER A 261 8.82 6.25 10.13
N GLY A 262 8.97 7.21 9.21
CA GLY A 262 8.72 8.63 9.43
C GLY A 262 7.44 9.09 8.74
N ARG A 263 6.64 9.91 9.44
CA ARG A 263 5.41 10.54 8.93
C ARG A 263 5.36 12.00 9.36
N SER A 264 4.73 12.86 8.55
CA SER A 264 4.45 14.25 8.94
C SER A 264 3.17 14.78 8.31
N LEU A 265 2.67 15.88 8.87
CA LEU A 265 1.55 16.64 8.30
C LEU A 265 1.97 17.61 7.18
N GLY A 266 3.28 17.80 6.96
CA GLY A 266 3.83 18.57 5.85
C GLY A 266 4.80 19.67 6.27
N ASP A 267 4.69 20.26 7.47
CA ASP A 267 5.56 21.32 7.94
C ASP A 267 6.99 20.82 8.27
N ILE A 268 7.09 19.56 8.70
CA ILE A 268 8.37 18.91 8.97
C ILE A 268 8.68 17.93 7.83
N ASN A 269 9.83 18.11 7.17
CA ASN A 269 10.26 17.25 6.08
C ASN A 269 10.95 15.99 6.61
N VAL A 270 10.18 14.89 6.74
CA VAL A 270 10.72 13.61 7.24
C VAL A 270 11.70 12.96 6.27
N GLN A 271 11.62 13.28 4.97
CA GLN A 271 12.58 12.80 3.98
C GLN A 271 13.98 13.30 4.27
N ILE A 272 14.17 14.61 4.43
CA ILE A 272 15.49 15.22 4.71
C ILE A 272 16.08 14.66 6.00
N ILE A 273 15.25 14.48 7.03
CA ILE A 273 15.69 13.91 8.31
C ILE A 273 16.21 12.48 8.11
N LEU A 274 15.49 11.64 7.39
CA LEU A 274 15.87 10.23 7.23
C LEU A 274 16.97 10.03 6.18
N GLU A 275 17.07 10.85 5.14
CA GLU A 275 18.17 10.81 4.15
C GLU A 275 19.55 11.00 4.81
N ARG A 276 19.66 11.80 5.88
CA ARG A 276 20.91 12.00 6.62
C ARG A 276 21.42 10.74 7.30
N ILE A 277 20.55 9.80 7.58
CA ILE A 277 20.90 8.52 8.19
C ILE A 277 20.79 7.35 7.21
N GLY A 278 20.78 7.64 5.89
CA GLY A 278 20.79 6.65 4.83
C GLY A 278 19.41 6.15 4.40
N GLY A 279 18.35 6.85 4.80
CA GLY A 279 16.97 6.56 4.39
C GLY A 279 16.55 7.33 3.13
N GLY A 280 15.24 7.41 2.91
CA GLY A 280 14.65 8.12 1.78
C GLY A 280 13.13 8.11 1.85
N GLY A 281 12.50 8.78 0.89
CA GLY A 281 11.03 8.85 0.82
C GLY A 281 10.55 10.15 0.20
N HIS A 282 9.52 10.73 0.82
CA HIS A 282 8.90 11.99 0.43
C HIS A 282 8.75 12.90 1.65
N LEU A 283 8.37 14.15 1.41
CA LEU A 283 8.14 15.18 2.43
C LEU A 283 7.39 14.67 3.66
N THR A 284 6.30 13.95 3.46
CA THR A 284 5.38 13.50 4.52
C THR A 284 5.50 12.03 4.91
N VAL A 285 6.17 11.22 4.09
CA VAL A 285 6.34 9.78 4.31
C VAL A 285 7.74 9.37 3.91
N ALA A 286 8.52 8.87 4.84
CA ALA A 286 9.88 8.41 4.58
C ALA A 286 10.23 7.21 5.47
N GLY A 287 11.29 6.48 5.11
CA GLY A 287 11.80 5.35 5.86
C GLY A 287 13.32 5.26 5.81
N ALA A 288 13.91 4.59 6.80
CA ALA A 288 15.33 4.26 6.81
C ALA A 288 15.55 2.83 7.33
N GLN A 289 16.66 2.23 6.91
CA GLN A 289 17.11 0.91 7.37
C GLN A 289 18.55 1.05 7.87
N LEU A 290 18.76 0.84 9.16
CA LEU A 290 20.05 0.94 9.80
C LEU A 290 20.58 -0.48 10.10
N HIS A 291 21.54 -0.92 9.30
CA HIS A 291 22.15 -2.24 9.45
C HIS A 291 23.21 -2.25 10.56
N GLY A 292 23.32 -3.36 11.29
CA GLY A 292 24.34 -3.57 12.32
C GLY A 292 24.29 -2.55 13.45
N THR A 293 23.10 -2.05 13.78
CA THR A 293 22.90 -0.98 14.78
C THR A 293 21.93 -1.45 15.86
N THR A 294 22.19 -1.06 17.10
CA THR A 294 21.25 -1.30 18.22
C THR A 294 20.12 -0.26 18.20
N MET A 295 18.99 -0.60 18.85
CA MET A 295 17.84 0.32 18.96
C MET A 295 18.25 1.66 19.58
N ASP A 296 19.01 1.64 20.68
CA ASP A 296 19.48 2.87 21.36
C ASP A 296 20.34 3.74 20.45
N ALA A 297 21.25 3.11 19.69
CA ALA A 297 22.10 3.84 18.74
C ALA A 297 21.30 4.39 17.56
N ALA A 298 20.27 3.68 17.12
CA ALA A 298 19.37 4.14 16.07
C ALA A 298 18.53 5.37 16.54
N VAL A 299 17.97 5.32 17.76
CA VAL A 299 17.27 6.44 18.39
C VAL A 299 18.18 7.64 18.53
N ALA A 300 19.42 7.46 18.97
CA ALA A 300 20.39 8.54 19.12
C ALA A 300 20.71 9.21 17.77
N LYS A 301 20.98 8.42 16.71
CA LYS A 301 21.21 8.93 15.35
C LYS A 301 20.02 9.69 14.80
N LEU A 302 18.81 9.17 14.99
CA LEU A 302 17.57 9.83 14.57
C LEU A 302 17.40 11.17 15.29
N THR A 303 17.60 11.18 16.61
CA THR A 303 17.47 12.39 17.43
C THR A 303 18.47 13.47 17.00
N GLU A 304 19.73 13.10 16.74
CA GLU A 304 20.75 14.01 16.22
C GLU A 304 20.36 14.58 14.84
N SER A 305 19.83 13.72 13.95
CA SER A 305 19.35 14.15 12.63
C SER A 305 18.18 15.14 12.74
N ILE A 306 17.22 14.89 13.63
CA ILE A 306 16.10 15.80 13.90
C ILE A 306 16.61 17.15 14.43
N GLN A 307 17.49 17.15 15.42
CA GLN A 307 18.06 18.37 15.99
C GLN A 307 18.83 19.19 14.95
N THR A 308 19.57 18.53 14.08
CA THR A 308 20.29 19.20 12.99
C THR A 308 19.32 19.82 12.00
N TYR A 309 18.26 19.10 11.62
CA TYR A 309 17.21 19.62 10.75
C TYR A 309 16.54 20.87 11.34
N LEU A 310 16.14 20.82 12.61
CA LEU A 310 15.49 21.95 13.29
C LEU A 310 16.37 23.20 13.34
N LYS A 311 17.67 23.04 13.59
CA LYS A 311 18.64 24.15 13.57
C LYS A 311 18.78 24.81 12.20
N GLU A 312 18.72 24.02 11.11
CA GLU A 312 18.86 24.54 9.74
C GLU A 312 17.61 25.25 9.25
N VAL A 313 16.44 24.79 9.68
CA VAL A 313 15.14 25.40 9.28
C VAL A 313 14.82 26.64 10.12
N GLY A 314 15.59 26.91 11.19
CA GLY A 314 15.46 28.11 11.99
C GLY A 314 14.27 28.11 12.97
N THR A 315 13.85 26.94 13.35
CA THR A 315 12.78 26.69 14.35
C THR A 315 13.36 26.37 15.72
#